data_d59fb08f4473ed24d32ea416a508c6f6
#
_entry.id   d59fb08f4473ed24d32ea416a508c6f6
#
_cell.length_a   1.000
_cell.length_b   1.000
_cell.length_c   1.000
_cell.angle_alpha   90.00
_cell.angle_beta   90.00
_cell.angle_gamma   90.00
#
_symmetry.space_group_name_H-M   'P 1'
#
loop_
_entity.id
_entity.type
_entity.pdbx_description
1 polymer ?
#
loop_
_entity_poly.entity_id
_entity_poly.type
_entity_poly.pdbx_seq_one_letter_code
_entity_poly.pdbx_strand_id
1 'polypeptide(L)'
;GAVCGRADIINMIEAKDDPEYNKYRRVGHNGTFNANPLSASAGVTALSILKRDPINDQAISMGNLLKKQLNDVLAQNEVLGCASGVNSLIHLRIGADHDCDREICILPENEMKKTTDANRNAQLNLAMLNNGIHSGTRFVVGAFHTEDDISRTAEAFNKSLRELRLEGLV
;
A
#
# COMPACT_ATOMS: atom_id res chain seq x y z
N GLY A 1 -1.78 -17.40 2.83
CA GLY A 1 -1.95 -16.68 4.09
C GLY A 1 -2.23 -17.59 5.27
N ALA A 2 -2.08 -17.09 6.48
CA ALA A 2 -2.38 -17.79 7.72
C ALA A 2 -3.23 -16.90 8.62
N VAL A 3 -4.14 -17.51 9.38
CA VAL A 3 -4.91 -16.84 10.43
C VAL A 3 -4.35 -17.27 11.77
N CYS A 4 -3.93 -16.29 12.56
CA CYS A 4 -3.35 -16.50 13.88
C CYS A 4 -4.09 -15.67 14.92
N GLY A 5 -4.16 -16.17 16.14
CA GLY A 5 -4.81 -15.45 17.23
C GLY A 5 -4.78 -16.23 18.55
N ARG A 6 -5.50 -15.73 19.55
CA ARG A 6 -5.66 -16.43 20.82
C ARG A 6 -6.27 -17.81 20.58
N ALA A 7 -5.78 -18.82 21.30
CA ALA A 7 -6.20 -20.21 21.13
C ALA A 7 -7.72 -20.40 21.35
N ASP A 8 -8.32 -19.72 22.32
CA ASP A 8 -9.75 -19.80 22.61
C ASP A 8 -10.63 -19.29 21.47
N ILE A 9 -10.12 -18.35 20.65
CA ILE A 9 -10.81 -17.83 19.47
C ILE A 9 -10.55 -18.73 18.26
N ILE A 10 -9.29 -19.06 18.01
CA ILE A 10 -8.92 -19.89 16.84
C ILE A 10 -9.47 -21.31 16.94
N ASN A 11 -9.53 -21.89 18.15
CA ASN A 11 -10.10 -23.21 18.37
C ASN A 11 -11.61 -23.29 18.08
N MET A 12 -12.30 -22.17 17.89
CA MET A 12 -13.69 -22.19 17.40
C MET A 12 -13.82 -22.68 15.95
N ILE A 13 -12.72 -22.75 15.20
CA ILE A 13 -12.68 -23.31 13.83
C ILE A 13 -12.56 -24.83 13.86
N GLU A 14 -12.04 -25.39 14.97
CA GLU A 14 -11.78 -26.83 15.10
C GLU A 14 -13.07 -27.66 15.07
N ALA A 15 -13.08 -28.73 14.28
CA ALA A 15 -14.13 -29.71 14.34
C ALA A 15 -13.95 -30.62 15.57
N LYS A 16 -15.01 -30.83 16.34
CA LYS A 16 -15.01 -31.67 17.55
C LYS A 16 -15.82 -32.94 17.30
N ASP A 17 -15.63 -33.93 18.16
CA ASP A 17 -16.47 -35.12 18.16
C ASP A 17 -17.82 -34.83 18.82
N ASP A 18 -18.50 -33.80 18.33
CA ASP A 18 -19.79 -33.28 18.75
C ASP A 18 -20.51 -32.72 17.54
N PRO A 19 -21.49 -33.46 16.97
CA PRO A 19 -22.22 -33.00 15.77
C PRO A 19 -23.02 -31.74 15.99
N GLU A 20 -23.55 -31.50 17.18
CA GLU A 20 -24.32 -30.30 17.51
C GLU A 20 -23.40 -29.08 17.56
N TYR A 21 -22.24 -29.19 18.20
CA TYR A 21 -21.23 -28.16 18.22
C TYR A 21 -20.78 -27.81 16.79
N ASN A 22 -20.45 -28.83 15.99
CA ASN A 22 -19.95 -28.61 14.62
C ASN A 22 -20.99 -27.94 13.72
N LYS A 23 -22.28 -28.15 13.97
CA LYS A 23 -23.37 -27.57 13.19
C LYS A 23 -23.71 -26.15 13.60
N TYR A 24 -23.73 -25.84 14.91
CA TYR A 24 -24.32 -24.61 15.43
C TYR A 24 -23.33 -23.66 16.12
N ARG A 25 -22.17 -24.12 16.52
CA ARG A 25 -21.20 -23.35 17.32
C ARG A 25 -19.84 -23.19 16.69
N ARG A 26 -19.47 -24.09 15.79
CA ARG A 26 -18.20 -24.02 15.09
C ARG A 26 -18.21 -22.88 14.07
N VAL A 27 -17.15 -22.07 14.03
CA VAL A 27 -16.93 -21.10 12.95
C VAL A 27 -16.49 -21.85 11.69
N GLY A 28 -17.26 -21.71 10.62
CA GLY A 28 -16.91 -22.32 9.33
C GLY A 28 -15.64 -21.69 8.75
N HIS A 29 -14.68 -22.52 8.38
CA HIS A 29 -13.48 -22.12 7.67
C HIS A 29 -13.46 -22.82 6.32
N ASN A 30 -14.11 -22.19 5.35
CA ASN A 30 -14.29 -22.75 4.01
C ASN A 30 -13.39 -21.99 3.03
N GLY A 31 -12.74 -22.73 2.15
CA GLY A 31 -11.97 -22.18 1.05
C GLY A 31 -11.54 -23.31 0.11
N THR A 32 -11.83 -23.13 -1.18
CA THR A 32 -11.57 -24.13 -2.22
C THR A 32 -10.11 -24.57 -2.27
N PHE A 33 -9.18 -23.69 -1.91
CA PHE A 33 -7.73 -23.93 -1.95
C PHE A 33 -7.11 -24.14 -0.56
N ASN A 34 -7.91 -24.27 0.48
CA ASN A 34 -7.39 -24.56 1.82
C ASN A 34 -6.64 -25.89 1.84
N ALA A 35 -5.46 -25.90 2.48
CA ALA A 35 -4.57 -27.06 2.55
C ALA A 35 -4.15 -27.64 1.19
N ASN A 36 -4.26 -26.89 0.09
CA ASN A 36 -3.79 -27.31 -1.20
C ASN A 36 -2.25 -27.48 -1.18
N PRO A 37 -1.71 -28.67 -1.55
CA PRO A 37 -0.26 -28.93 -1.44
C PRO A 37 0.59 -28.02 -2.32
N LEU A 38 0.11 -27.62 -3.50
CA LEU A 38 0.83 -26.72 -4.40
C LEU A 38 0.95 -25.32 -3.78
N SER A 39 -0.15 -24.80 -3.24
CA SER A 39 -0.15 -23.50 -2.56
C SER A 39 0.73 -23.54 -1.28
N ALA A 40 0.70 -24.66 -0.55
CA ALA A 40 1.54 -24.84 0.63
C ALA A 40 3.03 -24.87 0.26
N SER A 41 3.41 -25.61 -0.78
CA SER A 41 4.80 -25.66 -1.27
C SER A 41 5.31 -24.28 -1.73
N ALA A 42 4.50 -23.55 -2.50
CA ALA A 42 4.83 -22.19 -2.90
C ALA A 42 5.00 -21.26 -1.67
N GLY A 43 4.10 -21.39 -0.68
CA GLY A 43 4.17 -20.62 0.56
C GLY A 43 5.42 -20.91 1.39
N VAL A 44 5.79 -22.19 1.54
CA VAL A 44 7.03 -22.60 2.23
C VAL A 44 8.26 -22.04 1.53
N THR A 45 8.29 -22.10 0.19
CA THR A 45 9.41 -21.57 -0.60
C THR A 45 9.52 -20.05 -0.42
N ALA A 46 8.42 -19.31 -0.56
CA ALA A 46 8.40 -17.86 -0.39
C ALA A 46 8.86 -17.44 1.02
N LEU A 47 8.34 -18.09 2.07
CA LEU A 47 8.73 -17.82 3.46
C LEU A 47 10.20 -18.18 3.72
N SER A 48 10.72 -19.23 3.09
CA SER A 48 12.14 -19.60 3.19
C SER A 48 13.06 -18.54 2.57
N ILE A 49 12.66 -17.95 1.44
CA ILE A 49 13.36 -16.83 0.80
C ILE A 49 13.32 -15.61 1.72
N LEU A 50 12.14 -15.22 2.23
CA LEU A 50 11.99 -14.08 3.14
C LEU A 50 12.80 -14.23 4.45
N LYS A 51 12.98 -15.48 4.92
CA LYS A 51 13.81 -15.76 6.10
C LYS A 51 15.30 -15.66 5.82
N ARG A 52 15.74 -16.02 4.61
CA ARG A 52 17.14 -16.07 4.21
C ARG A 52 17.67 -14.71 3.75
N ASP A 53 16.86 -14.00 2.99
CA ASP A 53 17.26 -12.78 2.27
C ASP A 53 16.57 -11.55 2.88
N PRO A 54 17.21 -10.34 2.89
CA PRO A 54 16.67 -9.12 3.49
C PRO A 54 15.60 -8.45 2.58
N ILE A 55 14.66 -9.24 2.05
CA ILE A 55 13.66 -8.82 1.07
C ILE A 55 12.76 -7.70 1.63
N ASN A 56 12.33 -7.85 2.88
CA ASN A 56 11.47 -6.83 3.50
C ASN A 56 12.24 -5.53 3.75
N ASP A 57 13.49 -5.61 4.21
CA ASP A 57 14.33 -4.44 4.48
C ASP A 57 14.63 -3.66 3.20
N GLN A 58 14.87 -4.37 2.09
CA GLN A 58 15.04 -3.76 0.76
C GLN A 58 13.76 -3.03 0.32
N ALA A 59 12.60 -3.68 0.43
CA ALA A 59 11.32 -3.06 0.08
C ALA A 59 11.01 -1.84 0.96
N ILE A 60 11.31 -1.90 2.26
CA ILE A 60 11.14 -0.80 3.21
C ILE A 60 12.06 0.36 2.85
N SER A 61 13.33 0.08 2.55
CA SER A 61 14.31 1.11 2.16
C SER A 61 13.86 1.86 0.92
N MET A 62 13.46 1.14 -0.14
CA MET A 62 12.95 1.75 -1.37
C MET A 62 11.63 2.50 -1.16
N GLY A 63 10.75 1.97 -0.31
CA GLY A 63 9.50 2.65 0.07
C GLY A 63 9.76 3.97 0.79
N ASN A 64 10.69 4.00 1.74
CA ASN A 64 11.06 5.24 2.44
C ASN A 64 11.72 6.26 1.50
N LEU A 65 12.55 5.80 0.57
CA LEU A 65 13.16 6.66 -0.45
C LEU A 65 12.08 7.29 -1.35
N LEU A 66 11.12 6.50 -1.84
CA LEU A 66 10.02 7.02 -2.64
C LEU A 66 9.17 8.01 -1.85
N LYS A 67 8.78 7.68 -0.62
CA LYS A 67 8.02 8.58 0.25
C LYS A 67 8.70 9.93 0.42
N LYS A 68 10.02 9.92 0.66
CA LYS A 68 10.82 11.15 0.75
C LYS A 68 10.78 11.94 -0.56
N GLN A 69 11.09 11.30 -1.68
CA GLN A 69 11.14 11.98 -2.99
C GLN A 69 9.79 12.54 -3.41
N LEU A 70 8.67 11.86 -3.13
CA LEU A 70 7.33 12.39 -3.41
C LEU A 70 7.02 13.64 -2.58
N ASN A 71 7.41 13.67 -1.31
CA ASN A 71 7.26 14.87 -0.47
C ASN A 71 8.18 16.01 -0.94
N ASP A 72 9.42 15.71 -1.33
CA ASP A 72 10.33 16.70 -1.92
C ASP A 72 9.73 17.33 -3.20
N VAL A 73 9.10 16.52 -4.06
CA VAL A 73 8.42 16.98 -5.27
C VAL A 73 7.21 17.85 -4.95
N LEU A 74 6.39 17.48 -3.96
CA LEU A 74 5.26 18.32 -3.52
C LEU A 74 5.75 19.69 -3.04
N ALA A 75 6.78 19.71 -2.19
CA ALA A 75 7.37 20.95 -1.69
C ALA A 75 7.96 21.82 -2.79
N GLN A 76 8.72 21.24 -3.73
CA GLN A 76 9.31 21.95 -4.87
C GLN A 76 8.28 22.59 -5.79
N ASN A 77 7.09 21.98 -5.89
CA ASN A 77 6.01 22.49 -6.70
C ASN A 77 5.01 23.35 -5.92
N GLU A 78 5.23 23.58 -4.62
CA GLU A 78 4.31 24.33 -3.76
C GLU A 78 2.89 23.74 -3.79
N VAL A 79 2.78 22.42 -3.86
CA VAL A 79 1.50 21.69 -3.87
C VAL A 79 1.20 21.18 -2.49
N LEU A 80 0.03 21.56 -1.97
CA LEU A 80 -0.44 21.08 -0.66
C LEU A 80 -0.71 19.59 -0.72
N GLY A 81 -0.09 18.83 0.17
CA GLY A 81 -0.27 17.39 0.21
C GLY A 81 0.83 16.68 0.99
N CYS A 82 0.70 15.37 1.09
CA CYS A 82 1.74 14.53 1.68
C CYS A 82 1.76 13.11 1.08
N ALA A 83 2.94 12.52 1.05
CA ALA A 83 3.14 11.10 0.89
C ALA A 83 3.43 10.48 2.27
N SER A 84 2.57 9.59 2.72
CA SER A 84 2.66 8.91 4.02
C SER A 84 2.42 7.41 3.87
N GLY A 85 2.84 6.62 4.84
CA GLY A 85 2.60 5.19 4.82
C GLY A 85 3.60 4.39 5.62
N VAL A 86 3.25 3.15 5.85
CA VAL A 86 4.05 2.19 6.62
C VAL A 86 4.87 1.33 5.69
N ASN A 87 6.17 1.26 5.94
CA ASN A 87 7.11 0.42 5.18
C ASN A 87 7.09 0.73 3.67
N SER A 88 6.69 -0.25 2.87
CA SER A 88 6.65 -0.19 1.40
C SER A 88 5.29 0.20 0.82
N LEU A 89 4.30 0.51 1.67
CA LEU A 89 2.97 0.95 1.27
C LEU A 89 2.86 2.46 1.47
N ILE A 90 2.68 3.20 0.39
CA ILE A 90 2.64 4.66 0.40
C ILE A 90 1.30 5.15 -0.11
N HIS A 91 0.73 6.10 0.60
CA HIS A 91 -0.45 6.85 0.19
C HIS A 91 -0.08 8.28 -0.09
N LEU A 92 -0.42 8.76 -1.27
CA LEU A 92 -0.28 10.14 -1.68
C LEU A 92 -1.62 10.86 -1.50
N ARG A 93 -1.61 11.98 -0.81
CA ARG A 93 -2.76 12.86 -0.64
C ARG A 93 -2.41 14.26 -1.11
N ILE A 94 -3.23 14.83 -1.98
CA ILE A 94 -3.06 16.17 -2.54
C ILE A 94 -4.27 17.01 -2.14
N GLY A 95 -4.07 18.30 -1.86
CA GLY A 95 -5.12 19.26 -1.59
C GLY A 95 -5.40 19.52 -0.10
N ALA A 96 -4.58 19.03 0.79
CA ALA A 96 -4.62 19.40 2.20
C ALA A 96 -3.28 19.94 2.66
N ASP A 97 -3.30 20.98 3.47
CA ASP A 97 -2.11 21.49 4.14
C ASP A 97 -1.74 20.54 5.29
N HIS A 98 -0.69 19.79 5.09
CA HIS A 98 -0.29 18.76 6.03
C HIS A 98 1.17 18.38 5.85
N ASP A 99 1.97 18.75 6.82
CA ASP A 99 3.34 18.24 6.96
C ASP A 99 3.29 16.84 7.57
N CYS A 100 3.41 15.85 6.71
CA CYS A 100 3.27 14.44 7.07
C CYS A 100 4.54 13.65 6.75
N ASP A 101 5.48 13.69 7.66
CA ASP A 101 6.60 12.71 7.70
C ASP A 101 6.28 11.50 8.60
N ARG A 102 5.01 11.19 8.74
CA ARG A 102 4.54 10.15 9.66
C ARG A 102 4.16 8.88 8.90
N GLU A 103 4.31 7.75 9.56
CA GLU A 103 3.83 6.47 9.05
C GLU A 103 2.31 6.49 8.83
N ILE A 104 1.58 7.17 9.71
CA ILE A 104 0.12 7.32 9.63
C ILE A 104 -0.21 8.80 9.51
N CYS A 105 -0.87 9.17 8.41
CA CYS A 105 -1.39 10.50 8.22
C CYS A 105 -2.66 10.69 9.06
N ILE A 106 -2.61 11.58 10.05
CA ILE A 106 -3.75 11.94 10.89
C ILE A 106 -4.26 13.31 10.44
N LEU A 107 -5.11 13.32 9.41
CA LEU A 107 -5.85 14.51 9.00
C LEU A 107 -7.21 14.57 9.68
N PRO A 108 -7.67 15.76 10.12
CA PRO A 108 -9.07 15.98 10.49
C PRO A 108 -9.99 15.61 9.31
N GLU A 109 -11.23 15.20 9.59
CA GLU A 109 -12.16 14.72 8.57
C GLU A 109 -12.41 15.75 7.45
N ASN A 110 -12.52 17.03 7.79
CA ASN A 110 -12.71 18.11 6.83
C ASN A 110 -11.52 18.28 5.88
N GLU A 111 -10.30 18.12 6.38
CA GLU A 111 -9.09 18.15 5.55
C GLU A 111 -8.94 16.88 4.73
N MET A 112 -9.30 15.72 5.29
CA MET A 112 -9.29 14.45 4.56
C MET A 112 -10.22 14.52 3.33
N LYS A 113 -11.39 15.15 3.44
CA LYS A 113 -12.33 15.33 2.32
C LYS A 113 -11.73 16.11 1.17
N LYS A 114 -10.85 17.08 1.42
CA LYS A 114 -10.15 17.83 0.37
C LYS A 114 -9.21 16.95 -0.45
N THR A 115 -8.68 15.87 0.12
CA THR A 115 -7.77 14.95 -0.56
C THR A 115 -8.50 13.89 -1.41
N THR A 116 -9.83 13.79 -1.31
CA THR A 116 -10.64 12.78 -1.99
C THR A 116 -11.32 13.29 -3.27
N ASP A 117 -10.84 14.39 -3.85
CA ASP A 117 -11.34 14.88 -5.12
C ASP A 117 -11.14 13.83 -6.22
N ALA A 118 -12.27 13.31 -6.72
CA ALA A 118 -12.27 12.20 -7.67
C ALA A 118 -11.70 12.62 -9.04
N ASN A 119 -11.98 13.86 -9.49
CA ASN A 119 -11.49 14.36 -10.77
C ASN A 119 -9.98 14.55 -10.72
N ARG A 120 -9.47 15.26 -9.72
CA ARG A 120 -8.02 15.44 -9.55
C ARG A 120 -7.28 14.11 -9.46
N ASN A 121 -7.79 13.17 -8.67
CA ASN A 121 -7.17 11.86 -8.51
C ASN A 121 -7.20 11.04 -9.81
N ALA A 122 -8.27 11.13 -10.60
CA ALA A 122 -8.36 10.49 -11.91
C ALA A 122 -7.36 11.10 -12.91
N GLN A 123 -7.27 12.44 -12.97
CA GLN A 123 -6.32 13.13 -13.84
C GLN A 123 -4.87 12.86 -13.42
N LEU A 124 -4.57 12.79 -12.12
CA LEU A 124 -3.25 12.37 -11.64
C LEU A 124 -2.89 10.97 -12.13
N ASN A 125 -3.84 10.02 -12.04
CA ASN A 125 -3.61 8.65 -12.52
C ASN A 125 -3.29 8.63 -14.01
N LEU A 126 -4.03 9.40 -14.82
CA LEU A 126 -3.80 9.49 -16.27
C LEU A 126 -2.45 10.15 -16.58
N ALA A 127 -2.12 11.25 -15.93
CA ALA A 127 -0.84 11.93 -16.10
C ALA A 127 0.35 11.02 -15.71
N MET A 128 0.26 10.32 -14.59
CA MET A 128 1.28 9.34 -14.19
C MET A 128 1.44 8.22 -15.22
N LEU A 129 0.33 7.70 -15.75
CA LEU A 129 0.34 6.67 -16.78
C LEU A 129 0.99 7.16 -18.07
N ASN A 130 0.65 8.38 -18.51
CA ASN A 130 1.26 9.02 -19.68
C ASN A 130 2.77 9.25 -19.49
N ASN A 131 3.22 9.45 -18.28
CA ASN A 131 4.63 9.55 -17.90
C ASN A 131 5.29 8.18 -17.59
N GLY A 132 4.62 7.07 -17.94
CA GLY A 132 5.16 5.70 -17.87
C GLY A 132 5.05 5.01 -16.51
N ILE A 133 4.29 5.57 -15.57
CA ILE A 133 4.10 5.00 -14.23
C ILE A 133 2.63 4.63 -14.02
N HIS A 134 2.35 3.33 -13.93
CA HIS A 134 1.03 2.83 -13.57
C HIS A 134 0.82 2.88 -12.05
N SER A 135 0.54 4.06 -11.55
CA SER A 135 0.20 4.32 -10.15
C SER A 135 -0.61 5.61 -10.07
N GLY A 136 -1.36 5.75 -9.00
CA GLY A 136 -2.10 6.97 -8.73
C GLY A 136 -1.77 7.52 -7.35
N THR A 137 -2.73 7.41 -6.44
CA THR A 137 -2.59 7.88 -5.07
C THR A 137 -2.06 6.81 -4.10
N ARG A 138 -1.72 5.61 -4.61
CA ARG A 138 -1.18 4.50 -3.82
C ARG A 138 0.00 3.87 -4.53
N PHE A 139 1.07 3.66 -3.80
CA PHE A 139 2.26 2.97 -4.30
C PHE A 139 2.54 1.76 -3.42
N VAL A 140 2.90 0.66 -4.07
CA VAL A 140 3.36 -0.57 -3.42
C VAL A 140 4.75 -0.87 -3.95
N VAL A 141 5.75 -0.71 -3.10
CA VAL A 141 7.15 -0.87 -3.47
C VAL A 141 7.61 -2.27 -3.07
N GLY A 142 8.17 -3.01 -4.01
CA GLY A 142 8.75 -4.33 -3.75
C GLY A 142 10.27 -4.27 -3.71
N ALA A 143 10.88 -5.36 -3.25
CA ALA A 143 12.34 -5.47 -3.12
C ALA A 143 13.12 -5.44 -4.45
N PHE A 144 12.44 -5.61 -5.57
CA PHE A 144 13.06 -5.57 -6.89
C PHE A 144 13.08 -4.17 -7.52
N HIS A 145 12.42 -3.19 -6.91
CA HIS A 145 12.53 -1.81 -7.35
C HIS A 145 13.92 -1.27 -6.98
N THR A 146 14.52 -0.59 -7.94
CA THR A 146 15.84 0.04 -7.80
C THR A 146 15.69 1.52 -7.46
N GLU A 147 16.78 2.17 -7.05
CA GLU A 147 16.81 3.63 -6.86
C GLU A 147 16.48 4.38 -8.15
N ASP A 148 16.82 3.82 -9.32
CA ASP A 148 16.45 4.39 -10.63
C ASP A 148 14.93 4.34 -10.84
N ASP A 149 14.28 3.22 -10.50
CA ASP A 149 12.81 3.13 -10.57
C ASP A 149 12.14 4.14 -9.67
N ILE A 150 12.68 4.34 -8.46
CA ILE A 150 12.18 5.34 -7.51
C ILE A 150 12.35 6.76 -8.06
N SER A 151 13.52 7.07 -8.58
CA SER A 151 13.83 8.39 -9.16
C SER A 151 12.96 8.69 -10.39
N ARG A 152 12.78 7.72 -11.28
CA ARG A 152 11.88 7.83 -12.43
C ARG A 152 10.44 8.03 -12.01
N THR A 153 10.00 7.38 -10.94
CA THR A 153 8.65 7.56 -10.38
C THR A 153 8.45 8.98 -9.86
N ALA A 154 9.41 9.51 -9.11
CA ALA A 154 9.38 10.88 -8.61
C ALA A 154 9.42 11.92 -9.77
N GLU A 155 10.21 11.66 -10.80
CA GLU A 155 10.26 12.53 -11.99
C GLU A 155 8.92 12.53 -12.74
N ALA A 156 8.32 11.35 -12.94
CA ALA A 156 7.00 11.21 -13.53
C ALA A 156 5.94 11.96 -12.72
N PHE A 157 5.99 11.86 -11.41
CA PHE A 157 5.11 12.61 -10.52
C PHE A 157 5.30 14.12 -10.65
N ASN A 158 6.54 14.60 -10.70
CA ASN A 158 6.83 16.02 -10.94
C ASN A 158 6.26 16.54 -12.26
N LYS A 159 6.40 15.78 -13.35
CA LYS A 159 5.79 16.11 -14.64
C LYS A 159 4.26 16.13 -14.55
N SER A 160 3.68 15.14 -13.91
CA SER A 160 2.23 15.03 -13.73
C SER A 160 1.65 16.19 -12.93
N LEU A 161 2.33 16.66 -11.88
CA LEU A 161 1.88 17.84 -11.13
C LEU A 161 1.86 19.11 -11.99
N ARG A 162 2.84 19.27 -12.90
CA ARG A 162 2.84 20.41 -13.84
C ARG A 162 1.67 20.34 -14.82
N GLU A 163 1.31 19.14 -15.30
CA GLU A 163 0.15 18.95 -16.15
C GLU A 163 -1.15 19.29 -15.40
N LEU A 164 -1.31 18.79 -14.17
CA LEU A 164 -2.46 19.11 -13.31
C LEU A 164 -2.59 20.61 -13.01
N ARG A 165 -1.46 21.31 -12.85
CA ARG A 165 -1.45 22.76 -12.63
C ARG A 165 -1.97 23.53 -13.85
N LEU A 166 -1.63 23.10 -15.06
CA LEU A 166 -2.15 23.70 -16.29
C LEU A 166 -3.66 23.55 -16.42
N GLU A 167 -4.22 22.48 -15.81
CA GLU A 167 -5.65 22.21 -15.76
C GLU A 167 -6.36 22.85 -14.55
N GLY A 168 -5.62 23.53 -13.67
CA GLY A 168 -6.17 24.19 -12.48
C GLY A 168 -6.60 23.23 -11.39
N LEU A 169 -6.02 22.04 -11.33
CA LEU A 169 -6.36 20.96 -10.37
C LEU A 169 -5.46 20.94 -9.12
N VAL A 170 -4.30 21.62 -9.18
CA VAL A 170 -3.34 21.79 -8.08
C VAL A 170 -2.72 23.18 -8.12
#